data_1243669b8b2e899a61fe8b3015267e99
#
_entry.id   1243669b8b2e899a61fe8b3015267e99
#
_cell.length_a   1.000
_cell.length_b   1.000
_cell.length_c   1.000
_cell.angle_alpha   90.00
_cell.angle_beta   90.00
_cell.angle_gamma   90.00
#
_symmetry.space_group_name_H-M   'P 1'
#
loop_
_entity.id
_entity.type
_entity.pdbx_description
1 polymer ?
#
loop_
_entity_poly.entity_id
_entity_poly.type
_entity_poly.pdbx_seq_one_letter_code
_entity_poly.pdbx_strand_id
1 'polypeptide(L)'
;MPQTLPPLTPGTLYLVATPIGNLEDITLRALRALKECDVVAAEDTRRTGQLLKHFGISKPMLSYFQFNEAKRSEEIIARLQRGEKVALVTDAGSPGVSDPGERVVKAAIAAGLRVEAVPGPSALVAALTASGLPTNEFHFIGFLPHKPGQRRKQLERLKGYEGTLVLYESPYRVERLLGELDELFAGRQVVLARELTKRFEEYLRGTAAQLLEVLKSRSLKGEFVVLVAREEDGVAGAEKRLDELAGI
;
A
#
# COMPACT_ATOMS: atom_id res chain seq x y z
N MET A 1 5.46 -32.53 -12.33
CA MET A 1 6.85 -32.16 -12.68
C MET A 1 7.08 -30.72 -12.24
N PRO A 2 8.19 -30.34 -11.62
CA PRO A 2 8.47 -28.93 -11.35
C PRO A 2 8.60 -28.24 -12.72
N GLN A 3 7.68 -27.31 -13.02
CA GLN A 3 7.83 -26.46 -14.18
C GLN A 3 9.07 -25.61 -13.99
N THR A 4 10.10 -25.83 -14.82
CA THR A 4 11.21 -24.88 -14.92
C THR A 4 10.65 -23.58 -15.47
N LEU A 5 10.49 -22.59 -14.57
CA LEU A 5 10.02 -21.27 -14.98
C LEU A 5 11.05 -20.63 -15.94
N PRO A 6 10.61 -19.99 -17.03
CA PRO A 6 11.52 -19.33 -17.95
C PRO A 6 12.33 -18.25 -17.20
N PRO A 7 13.58 -17.99 -17.62
CA PRO A 7 14.40 -16.92 -17.05
C PRO A 7 13.72 -15.55 -17.24
N LEU A 8 14.16 -14.57 -16.48
CA LEU A 8 13.69 -13.19 -16.65
C LEU A 8 14.02 -12.69 -18.06
N THR A 9 13.07 -11.97 -18.66
CA THR A 9 13.22 -11.40 -20.00
C THR A 9 14.19 -10.21 -19.98
N PRO A 10 15.21 -10.17 -20.84
CA PRO A 10 16.08 -9.00 -21.00
C PRO A 10 15.29 -7.72 -21.35
N GLY A 11 15.84 -6.56 -20.98
CA GLY A 11 15.23 -5.26 -21.27
C GLY A 11 13.90 -5.02 -20.53
N THR A 12 13.66 -5.70 -19.42
CA THR A 12 12.39 -5.63 -18.67
C THR A 12 12.57 -4.95 -17.32
N LEU A 13 11.65 -4.02 -17.02
CA LEU A 13 11.49 -3.43 -15.69
C LEU A 13 10.55 -4.32 -14.87
N TYR A 14 11.06 -4.91 -13.80
CA TYR A 14 10.29 -5.72 -12.86
C TYR A 14 9.90 -4.88 -11.63
N LEU A 15 8.61 -4.67 -11.40
CA LEU A 15 8.10 -4.03 -10.19
C LEU A 15 7.92 -5.11 -9.13
N VAL A 16 8.81 -5.16 -8.14
CA VAL A 16 8.86 -6.27 -7.18
C VAL A 16 8.32 -5.81 -5.84
N ALA A 17 7.18 -6.37 -5.44
CA ALA A 17 6.61 -6.11 -4.13
C ALA A 17 7.48 -6.72 -3.03
N THR A 18 7.71 -5.96 -1.96
CA THR A 18 8.51 -6.34 -0.79
C THR A 18 7.66 -6.49 0.46
N PRO A 19 8.14 -7.21 1.50
CA PRO A 19 7.43 -7.37 2.76
C PRO A 19 7.01 -6.04 3.40
N ILE A 20 5.83 -6.00 3.98
CA ILE A 20 5.30 -4.82 4.69
C ILE A 20 5.54 -4.86 6.21
N GLY A 21 6.16 -5.91 6.70
CA GLY A 21 6.47 -6.09 8.12
C GLY A 21 6.93 -7.48 8.50
N ASN A 22 6.57 -8.50 7.72
CA ASN A 22 6.96 -9.87 7.93
C ASN A 22 7.75 -10.40 6.72
N LEU A 23 8.99 -10.81 6.93
CA LEU A 23 9.86 -11.30 5.85
C LEU A 23 9.32 -12.57 5.17
N GLU A 24 8.48 -13.36 5.84
CA GLU A 24 7.84 -14.55 5.28
C GLU A 24 6.80 -14.22 4.19
N ASP A 25 6.33 -12.99 4.13
CA ASP A 25 5.38 -12.55 3.10
C ASP A 25 6.03 -12.37 1.72
N ILE A 26 7.36 -12.42 1.60
CA ILE A 26 8.02 -12.31 0.31
C ILE A 26 7.68 -13.52 -0.57
N THR A 27 7.31 -13.28 -1.82
CA THR A 27 6.97 -14.38 -2.71
C THR A 27 8.22 -15.05 -3.29
N LEU A 28 8.12 -16.35 -3.60
CA LEU A 28 9.19 -17.07 -4.32
C LEU A 28 9.54 -16.41 -5.65
N ARG A 29 8.54 -15.82 -6.33
CA ARG A 29 8.75 -15.09 -7.59
C ARG A 29 9.52 -13.79 -7.36
N ALA A 30 9.26 -13.06 -6.26
CA ALA A 30 10.02 -11.87 -5.89
C ALA A 30 11.49 -12.22 -5.61
N LEU A 31 11.75 -13.28 -4.83
CA LEU A 31 13.11 -13.75 -4.57
C LEU A 31 13.84 -14.15 -5.85
N ARG A 32 13.16 -14.84 -6.78
CA ARG A 32 13.73 -15.19 -8.08
C ARG A 32 14.04 -13.95 -8.89
N ALA A 33 13.12 -13.00 -9.00
CA ALA A 33 13.33 -11.75 -9.72
C ALA A 33 14.54 -10.97 -9.19
N LEU A 34 14.66 -10.87 -7.86
CA LEU A 34 15.81 -10.22 -7.21
C LEU A 34 17.12 -10.98 -7.40
N LYS A 35 17.10 -12.32 -7.53
CA LYS A 35 18.28 -13.13 -7.82
C LYS A 35 18.73 -13.05 -9.27
N GLU A 36 17.80 -12.95 -10.23
CA GLU A 36 18.08 -13.01 -11.67
C GLU A 36 18.22 -11.63 -12.34
N CYS A 37 17.77 -10.53 -11.69
CA CYS A 37 17.97 -9.18 -12.23
C CYS A 37 19.46 -8.79 -12.25
N ASP A 38 19.80 -7.81 -13.08
CA ASP A 38 21.16 -7.28 -13.21
C ASP A 38 21.42 -6.15 -12.20
N VAL A 39 20.38 -5.37 -11.85
CA VAL A 39 20.44 -4.29 -10.87
C VAL A 39 19.11 -4.14 -10.14
N VAL A 40 19.16 -3.74 -8.85
CA VAL A 40 17.99 -3.41 -8.05
C VAL A 40 17.92 -1.89 -7.86
N ALA A 41 16.87 -1.26 -8.37
CA ALA A 41 16.53 0.12 -8.08
C ALA A 41 15.71 0.15 -6.79
N ALA A 42 16.21 0.83 -5.76
CA ALA A 42 15.68 0.78 -4.40
C ALA A 42 15.41 2.18 -3.85
N GLU A 43 14.30 2.33 -3.12
CA GLU A 43 13.96 3.58 -2.44
C GLU A 43 15.00 3.91 -1.36
N ASP A 44 15.20 3.03 -0.39
CA ASP A 44 16.33 3.05 0.54
C ASP A 44 17.23 1.83 0.33
N THR A 45 18.42 2.06 -0.24
CA THR A 45 19.40 1.00 -0.51
C THR A 45 19.89 0.29 0.74
N ARG A 46 19.81 0.91 1.93
CA ARG A 46 20.22 0.30 3.20
C ARG A 46 19.18 -0.73 3.64
N ARG A 47 17.88 -0.39 3.60
CA ARG A 47 16.77 -1.31 3.92
C ARG A 47 16.71 -2.46 2.93
N THR A 48 16.76 -2.15 1.64
CA THR A 48 16.83 -3.17 0.58
C THR A 48 18.06 -4.06 0.73
N GLY A 49 19.22 -3.49 1.07
CA GLY A 49 20.44 -4.26 1.32
C GLY A 49 20.28 -5.25 2.48
N GLN A 50 19.59 -4.88 3.55
CA GLN A 50 19.28 -5.79 4.67
C GLN A 50 18.33 -6.92 4.22
N LEU A 51 17.30 -6.61 3.44
CA LEU A 51 16.38 -7.59 2.87
C LEU A 51 17.13 -8.60 1.98
N LEU A 52 17.93 -8.11 1.02
CA LEU A 52 18.71 -8.95 0.12
C LEU A 52 19.69 -9.85 0.89
N LYS A 53 20.41 -9.28 1.87
CA LYS A 53 21.34 -10.02 2.74
C LYS A 53 20.64 -11.15 3.50
N HIS A 54 19.43 -10.89 4.03
CA HIS A 54 18.65 -11.90 4.75
C HIS A 54 18.37 -13.12 3.87
N PHE A 55 18.09 -12.93 2.57
CA PHE A 55 17.83 -14.00 1.62
C PHE A 55 19.06 -14.48 0.83
N GLY A 56 20.27 -14.11 1.27
CA GLY A 56 21.52 -14.52 0.62
C GLY A 56 21.68 -13.99 -0.80
N ILE A 57 21.10 -12.83 -1.11
CA ILE A 57 21.15 -12.20 -2.43
C ILE A 57 22.16 -11.06 -2.40
N SER A 58 23.08 -11.03 -3.37
CA SER A 58 24.01 -9.93 -3.58
C SER A 58 23.82 -9.35 -4.98
N LYS A 59 23.44 -8.07 -5.07
CA LYS A 59 23.17 -7.36 -6.34
C LYS A 59 23.67 -5.92 -6.29
N PRO A 60 24.10 -5.39 -7.42
CA PRO A 60 24.28 -3.95 -7.57
C PRO A 60 22.97 -3.22 -7.26
N MET A 61 23.04 -2.11 -6.54
CA MET A 61 21.88 -1.31 -6.21
C MET A 61 21.99 0.10 -6.75
N LEU A 62 20.86 0.65 -7.19
CA LEU A 62 20.67 2.01 -7.64
C LEU A 62 19.65 2.69 -6.73
N SER A 63 20.00 3.82 -6.13
CA SER A 63 19.02 4.59 -5.33
C SER A 63 17.98 5.25 -6.25
N TYR A 64 16.67 4.98 -6.00
CA TYR A 64 15.55 5.52 -6.74
C TYR A 64 14.45 5.96 -5.76
N PHE A 65 14.36 7.25 -5.45
CA PHE A 65 13.42 7.82 -4.50
C PHE A 65 12.85 9.15 -5.02
N GLN A 66 11.80 9.65 -4.39
CA GLN A 66 10.98 10.78 -4.83
C GLN A 66 11.78 11.98 -5.41
N PHE A 67 12.90 12.34 -4.81
CA PHE A 67 13.67 13.54 -5.23
C PHE A 67 14.67 13.27 -6.36
N ASN A 68 14.93 12.02 -6.74
CA ASN A 68 15.87 11.69 -7.81
C ASN A 68 15.22 10.94 -8.99
N GLU A 69 13.90 10.67 -8.95
CA GLU A 69 13.17 9.88 -9.95
C GLU A 69 13.45 10.33 -11.38
N ALA A 70 13.53 11.65 -11.66
CA ALA A 70 13.76 12.18 -13.00
C ALA A 70 15.05 11.62 -13.62
N LYS A 71 16.17 11.93 -12.96
CA LYS A 71 17.51 11.51 -13.41
C LYS A 71 17.67 9.98 -13.42
N ARG A 72 17.14 9.31 -12.40
CA ARG A 72 17.28 7.86 -12.27
C ARG A 72 16.39 7.10 -13.26
N SER A 73 15.25 7.66 -13.63
CA SER A 73 14.42 7.07 -14.70
C SER A 73 15.19 7.02 -16.02
N GLU A 74 15.89 8.09 -16.41
CA GLU A 74 16.73 8.10 -17.62
C GLU A 74 17.81 7.02 -17.57
N GLU A 75 18.50 6.88 -16.44
CA GLU A 75 19.53 5.84 -16.26
C GLU A 75 18.93 4.43 -16.36
N ILE A 76 17.76 4.18 -15.74
CA ILE A 76 17.06 2.90 -15.80
C ILE A 76 16.65 2.58 -17.24
N ILE A 77 16.07 3.54 -17.96
CA ILE A 77 15.69 3.35 -19.36
C ILE A 77 16.91 2.98 -20.22
N ALA A 78 18.04 3.68 -20.06
CA ALA A 78 19.26 3.37 -20.79
C ALA A 78 19.79 1.95 -20.48
N ARG A 79 19.66 1.46 -19.24
CA ARG A 79 20.00 0.08 -18.86
C ARG A 79 19.09 -0.94 -19.54
N LEU A 80 17.77 -0.71 -19.47
CA LEU A 80 16.77 -1.58 -20.12
C LEU A 80 16.98 -1.67 -21.63
N GLN A 81 17.31 -0.55 -22.31
CA GLN A 81 17.63 -0.52 -23.74
C GLN A 81 18.87 -1.34 -24.11
N ARG A 82 19.82 -1.50 -23.18
CA ARG A 82 20.97 -2.41 -23.34
C ARG A 82 20.64 -3.87 -23.03
N GLY A 83 19.39 -4.18 -22.73
CA GLY A 83 18.94 -5.54 -22.40
C GLY A 83 19.12 -5.92 -20.92
N GLU A 84 19.53 -4.99 -20.05
CA GLU A 84 19.60 -5.27 -18.61
C GLU A 84 18.20 -5.49 -18.02
N LYS A 85 18.10 -6.36 -17.03
CA LYS A 85 16.89 -6.62 -16.24
C LYS A 85 16.97 -5.78 -14.95
N VAL A 86 16.06 -4.85 -14.78
CA VAL A 86 16.02 -3.97 -13.61
C VAL A 86 14.86 -4.36 -12.71
N ALA A 87 15.13 -4.64 -11.44
CA ALA A 87 14.10 -4.79 -10.42
C ALA A 87 13.93 -3.46 -9.68
N LEU A 88 12.71 -2.91 -9.66
CA LEU A 88 12.34 -1.78 -8.83
C LEU A 88 11.67 -2.29 -7.56
N VAL A 89 12.15 -1.83 -6.41
CA VAL A 89 11.58 -2.12 -5.09
C VAL A 89 11.39 -0.82 -4.30
N THR A 90 10.42 -0.83 -3.41
CA THR A 90 10.20 0.20 -2.39
C THR A 90 10.50 -0.35 -0.99
N ASP A 91 10.48 0.48 0.01
CA ASP A 91 10.78 0.07 1.39
C ASP A 91 9.82 -0.97 1.92
N ALA A 92 8.56 -0.94 1.46
CA ALA A 92 7.51 -1.89 1.84
C ALA A 92 6.38 -1.91 0.81
N GLY A 93 5.89 -3.10 0.43
CA GLY A 93 4.75 -3.22 -0.48
C GLY A 93 5.11 -3.10 -1.96
N SER A 94 4.19 -2.59 -2.75
CA SER A 94 4.29 -2.56 -4.22
C SER A 94 4.77 -1.22 -4.74
N PRO A 95 5.84 -1.16 -5.55
CA PRO A 95 6.30 0.07 -6.18
C PRO A 95 5.20 0.80 -6.94
N GLY A 96 5.16 2.13 -6.83
CA GLY A 96 4.17 2.99 -7.50
C GLY A 96 2.82 3.11 -6.79
N VAL A 97 2.62 2.44 -5.65
CA VAL A 97 1.40 2.55 -4.83
C VAL A 97 1.70 3.34 -3.57
N SER A 98 1.48 4.64 -3.56
CA SER A 98 1.90 5.61 -2.53
C SER A 98 3.40 5.75 -2.35
N ASP A 99 4.18 5.18 -3.27
CA ASP A 99 5.63 5.09 -3.28
C ASP A 99 6.20 5.49 -4.65
N PRO A 100 7.52 5.73 -4.79
CA PRO A 100 8.15 6.01 -6.07
C PRO A 100 7.98 4.86 -7.08
N GLY A 101 7.84 5.21 -8.38
CA GLY A 101 7.75 4.21 -9.44
C GLY A 101 6.92 4.62 -10.65
N GLU A 102 5.87 5.40 -10.47
CA GLU A 102 4.99 5.82 -11.57
C GLU A 102 5.77 6.45 -12.74
N ARG A 103 6.75 7.29 -12.44
CA ARG A 103 7.53 8.01 -13.44
C ARG A 103 8.35 7.07 -14.32
N VAL A 104 9.09 6.14 -13.74
CA VAL A 104 9.92 5.19 -14.52
C VAL A 104 9.06 4.20 -15.28
N VAL A 105 7.91 3.80 -14.76
CA VAL A 105 6.94 2.95 -15.47
C VAL A 105 6.42 3.68 -16.72
N LYS A 106 5.99 4.93 -16.58
CA LYS A 106 5.56 5.75 -17.73
C LYS A 106 6.67 5.91 -18.76
N ALA A 107 7.89 6.17 -18.32
CA ALA A 107 9.05 6.32 -19.21
C ALA A 107 9.38 5.01 -19.93
N ALA A 108 9.34 3.87 -19.24
CA ALA A 108 9.59 2.57 -19.83
C ALA A 108 8.56 2.23 -20.92
N ILE A 109 7.27 2.44 -20.62
CA ILE A 109 6.19 2.22 -21.59
C ILE A 109 6.34 3.14 -22.79
N ALA A 110 6.64 4.42 -22.59
CA ALA A 110 6.85 5.39 -23.67
C ALA A 110 8.05 5.03 -24.56
N ALA A 111 9.07 4.36 -24.01
CA ALA A 111 10.23 3.84 -24.74
C ALA A 111 9.99 2.46 -25.39
N GLY A 112 8.78 1.91 -25.35
CA GLY A 112 8.45 0.59 -25.89
C GLY A 112 9.07 -0.58 -25.12
N LEU A 113 9.52 -0.35 -23.87
CA LEU A 113 10.16 -1.35 -23.03
C LEU A 113 9.12 -2.14 -22.21
N ARG A 114 9.44 -3.39 -21.94
CA ARG A 114 8.56 -4.26 -21.15
C ARG A 114 8.57 -3.85 -19.67
N VAL A 115 7.39 -3.78 -19.10
CA VAL A 115 7.18 -3.61 -17.65
C VAL A 115 6.38 -4.80 -17.14
N GLU A 116 6.84 -5.41 -16.06
CA GLU A 116 6.21 -6.60 -15.47
C GLU A 116 6.06 -6.44 -13.96
N ALA A 117 4.83 -6.57 -13.47
CA ALA A 117 4.56 -6.61 -12.04
C ALA A 117 4.82 -8.01 -11.47
N VAL A 118 5.58 -8.07 -10.39
CA VAL A 118 5.75 -9.25 -9.54
C VAL A 118 4.86 -9.06 -8.31
N PRO A 119 3.66 -9.68 -8.28
CA PRO A 119 2.72 -9.49 -7.19
C PRO A 119 3.29 -9.96 -5.85
N GLY A 120 2.83 -9.34 -4.78
CA GLY A 120 3.27 -9.66 -3.42
C GLY A 120 2.51 -8.87 -2.37
N PRO A 121 3.11 -8.64 -1.19
CA PRO A 121 2.48 -7.98 -0.06
C PRO A 121 1.94 -6.58 -0.41
N SER A 122 0.77 -6.27 0.14
CA SER A 122 0.13 -4.96 0.01
C SER A 122 -0.69 -4.66 1.26
N ALA A 123 -0.36 -3.57 1.96
CA ALA A 123 -1.09 -3.14 3.14
C ALA A 123 -2.55 -2.79 2.81
N LEU A 124 -2.79 -2.20 1.63
CA LEU A 124 -4.13 -1.93 1.11
C LEU A 124 -4.98 -3.21 1.06
N VAL A 125 -4.48 -4.25 0.38
CA VAL A 125 -5.23 -5.50 0.19
C VAL A 125 -5.37 -6.25 1.51
N ALA A 126 -4.31 -6.36 2.31
CA ALA A 126 -4.34 -7.02 3.60
C ALA A 126 -5.37 -6.38 4.55
N ALA A 127 -5.37 -5.04 4.65
CA ALA A 127 -6.34 -4.32 5.45
C ALA A 127 -7.78 -4.51 4.95
N LEU A 128 -8.01 -4.35 3.65
CA LEU A 128 -9.34 -4.41 3.05
C LEU A 128 -9.97 -5.79 3.23
N THR A 129 -9.24 -6.86 2.93
CA THR A 129 -9.76 -8.23 3.01
C THR A 129 -10.09 -8.68 4.44
N ALA A 130 -9.38 -8.15 5.46
CA ALA A 130 -9.61 -8.48 6.87
C ALA A 130 -10.45 -7.42 7.62
N SER A 131 -10.91 -6.36 6.94
CA SER A 131 -11.68 -5.28 7.56
C SER A 131 -13.07 -5.71 8.04
N GLY A 132 -13.75 -6.57 7.27
CA GLY A 132 -15.17 -6.87 7.40
C GLY A 132 -16.07 -5.84 6.70
N LEU A 133 -15.51 -4.86 6.00
CA LEU A 133 -16.24 -3.91 5.17
C LEU A 133 -16.43 -4.46 3.75
N PRO A 134 -17.39 -3.93 2.96
CA PRO A 134 -17.57 -4.29 1.56
C PRO A 134 -16.29 -4.10 0.74
N THR A 135 -15.93 -5.11 -0.06
CA THR A 135 -14.69 -5.13 -0.85
C THR A 135 -14.93 -5.07 -2.36
N ASN A 136 -16.19 -5.14 -2.79
CA ASN A 136 -16.58 -5.11 -4.20
C ASN A 136 -16.31 -3.74 -4.85
N GLU A 137 -16.39 -2.68 -4.07
CA GLU A 137 -16.16 -1.31 -4.51
C GLU A 137 -15.41 -0.53 -3.43
N PHE A 138 -14.24 0.01 -3.77
CA PHE A 138 -13.42 0.76 -2.85
C PHE A 138 -12.60 1.83 -3.56
N HIS A 139 -12.24 2.89 -2.83
CA HIS A 139 -11.38 3.95 -3.31
C HIS A 139 -10.14 4.05 -2.43
N PHE A 140 -8.99 3.74 -3.00
CA PHE A 140 -7.70 3.94 -2.35
C PHE A 140 -7.21 5.37 -2.58
N ILE A 141 -7.02 6.09 -1.49
CA ILE A 141 -6.63 7.50 -1.48
C ILE A 141 -5.13 7.65 -1.19
N GLY A 142 -4.51 6.68 -0.52
CA GLY A 142 -3.17 6.83 0.03
C GLY A 142 -3.14 7.81 1.20
N PHE A 143 -2.11 8.66 1.28
CA PHE A 143 -1.98 9.67 2.34
C PHE A 143 -2.75 10.94 2.01
N LEU A 144 -3.54 11.42 2.96
CA LEU A 144 -4.19 12.73 2.85
C LEU A 144 -3.18 13.88 3.00
N PRO A 145 -3.48 15.06 2.43
CA PRO A 145 -2.63 16.24 2.53
C PRO A 145 -2.27 16.60 3.98
N HIS A 146 -1.05 17.08 4.21
CA HIS A 146 -0.62 17.55 5.52
C HIS A 146 -1.35 18.82 5.97
N LYS A 147 -1.68 19.72 5.02
CA LYS A 147 -2.38 20.99 5.31
C LYS A 147 -3.85 20.71 5.67
N PRO A 148 -4.33 21.17 6.87
CA PRO A 148 -5.67 20.85 7.36
C PRO A 148 -6.79 21.21 6.40
N GLY A 149 -6.77 22.41 5.82
CA GLY A 149 -7.80 22.85 4.87
C GLY A 149 -7.86 22.03 3.58
N GLN A 150 -6.70 21.58 3.07
CA GLN A 150 -6.65 20.72 1.89
C GLN A 150 -7.16 19.31 2.22
N ARG A 151 -6.79 18.78 3.39
CA ARG A 151 -7.25 17.48 3.87
C ARG A 151 -8.77 17.47 4.06
N ARG A 152 -9.33 18.46 4.77
CA ARG A 152 -10.78 18.59 4.96
C ARG A 152 -11.52 18.68 3.63
N LYS A 153 -11.06 19.53 2.70
CA LYS A 153 -11.64 19.64 1.35
C LYS A 153 -11.61 18.32 0.59
N GLN A 154 -10.57 17.52 0.74
CA GLN A 154 -10.51 16.20 0.11
C GLN A 154 -11.49 15.22 0.76
N LEU A 155 -11.59 15.19 2.09
CA LEU A 155 -12.57 14.38 2.82
C LEU A 155 -14.01 14.75 2.45
N GLU A 156 -14.33 16.06 2.35
CA GLU A 156 -15.64 16.53 1.93
C GLU A 156 -16.03 16.02 0.52
N ARG A 157 -15.08 15.96 -0.42
CA ARG A 157 -15.31 15.40 -1.75
C ARG A 157 -15.58 13.88 -1.72
N LEU A 158 -15.03 13.19 -0.75
CA LEU A 158 -15.17 11.74 -0.60
C LEU A 158 -16.45 11.34 0.13
N LYS A 159 -17.16 12.29 0.73
CA LYS A 159 -18.36 12.03 1.53
C LYS A 159 -19.46 11.29 0.75
N GLY A 160 -19.64 11.62 -0.53
CA GLY A 160 -20.63 10.97 -1.40
C GLY A 160 -20.15 9.71 -2.11
N TYR A 161 -18.96 9.18 -1.78
CA TYR A 161 -18.47 7.96 -2.39
C TYR A 161 -19.19 6.72 -1.83
N GLU A 162 -19.73 5.87 -2.72
CA GLU A 162 -20.58 4.74 -2.36
C GLU A 162 -19.83 3.42 -2.08
N GLY A 163 -18.51 3.45 -2.07
CA GLY A 163 -17.65 2.30 -1.73
C GLY A 163 -16.85 2.50 -0.46
N THR A 164 -16.08 1.50 -0.08
CA THR A 164 -15.15 1.58 1.06
C THR A 164 -13.99 2.51 0.73
N LEU A 165 -13.76 3.53 1.57
CA LEU A 165 -12.58 4.40 1.45
C LEU A 165 -11.40 3.74 2.17
N VAL A 166 -10.21 3.78 1.56
CA VAL A 166 -8.98 3.21 2.14
C VAL A 166 -7.87 4.26 2.12
N LEU A 167 -7.33 4.56 3.30
CA LEU A 167 -6.30 5.59 3.50
C LEU A 167 -5.10 5.00 4.25
N TYR A 168 -3.92 5.53 3.98
CA TYR A 168 -2.75 5.34 4.83
C TYR A 168 -2.60 6.50 5.79
N GLU A 169 -2.22 6.21 7.04
CA GLU A 169 -1.99 7.28 7.99
C GLU A 169 -0.88 6.94 9.00
N SER A 170 -0.22 7.98 9.46
CA SER A 170 0.83 7.89 10.48
C SER A 170 0.24 7.90 11.90
N PRO A 171 0.97 7.36 12.90
CA PRO A 171 0.52 7.38 14.28
C PRO A 171 0.37 8.81 14.84
N TYR A 172 1.09 9.78 14.28
CA TYR A 172 1.03 11.19 14.70
C TYR A 172 -0.20 11.93 14.19
N ARG A 173 -0.94 11.35 13.24
CA ARG A 173 -2.04 12.01 12.54
C ARG A 173 -3.37 11.27 12.64
N VAL A 174 -3.35 10.00 13.06
CA VAL A 174 -4.54 9.13 13.06
C VAL A 174 -5.65 9.66 13.98
N GLU A 175 -5.34 10.16 15.18
CA GLU A 175 -6.33 10.76 16.08
C GLU A 175 -7.02 11.97 15.44
N ARG A 176 -6.22 12.83 14.82
CA ARG A 176 -6.76 13.99 14.11
C ARG A 176 -7.64 13.59 12.93
N LEU A 177 -7.21 12.58 12.17
CA LEU A 177 -8.01 12.05 11.07
C LEU A 177 -9.36 11.51 11.60
N LEU A 178 -9.35 10.75 12.69
CA LEU A 178 -10.58 10.25 13.31
C LEU A 178 -11.51 11.38 13.74
N GLY A 179 -10.99 12.48 14.30
CA GLY A 179 -11.80 13.66 14.62
C GLY A 179 -12.48 14.26 13.40
N GLU A 180 -11.75 14.38 12.28
CA GLU A 180 -12.32 14.85 11.01
C GLU A 180 -13.32 13.85 10.40
N LEU A 181 -13.09 12.54 10.59
CA LEU A 181 -14.04 11.51 10.16
C LEU A 181 -15.32 11.51 11.03
N ASP A 182 -15.21 11.75 12.32
CA ASP A 182 -16.37 11.86 13.20
C ASP A 182 -17.29 13.04 12.80
N GLU A 183 -16.69 14.18 12.44
CA GLU A 183 -17.44 15.35 11.94
C GLU A 183 -18.08 15.13 10.57
N LEU A 184 -17.36 14.51 9.63
CA LEU A 184 -17.76 14.46 8.21
C LEU A 184 -18.48 13.17 7.82
N PHE A 185 -18.20 12.07 8.51
CA PHE A 185 -18.69 10.73 8.22
C PHE A 185 -19.36 10.10 9.46
N ALA A 186 -20.06 10.93 10.23
CA ALA A 186 -20.71 10.52 11.47
C ALA A 186 -21.54 9.23 11.30
N GLY A 187 -21.39 8.30 12.23
CA GLY A 187 -22.12 7.03 12.24
C GLY A 187 -21.60 5.95 11.28
N ARG A 188 -20.67 6.27 10.35
CA ARG A 188 -20.08 5.24 9.49
C ARG A 188 -19.12 4.35 10.28
N GLN A 189 -19.07 3.08 9.91
CA GLN A 189 -18.06 2.16 10.45
C GLN A 189 -16.68 2.53 9.95
N VAL A 190 -15.71 2.54 10.85
CA VAL A 190 -14.30 2.77 10.59
C VAL A 190 -13.51 1.57 11.09
N VAL A 191 -12.52 1.15 10.32
CA VAL A 191 -11.58 0.12 10.72
C VAL A 191 -10.18 0.72 10.72
N LEU A 192 -9.47 0.58 11.84
CA LEU A 192 -8.04 0.88 11.92
C LEU A 192 -7.28 -0.44 11.89
N ALA A 193 -6.62 -0.73 10.77
CA ALA A 193 -5.69 -1.84 10.66
C ALA A 193 -4.28 -1.30 10.98
N ARG A 194 -3.68 -1.79 12.04
CA ARG A 194 -2.42 -1.27 12.58
C ARG A 194 -1.35 -2.34 12.55
N GLU A 195 -0.10 -1.95 12.22
CA GLU A 195 1.08 -2.82 12.28
C GLU A 195 0.87 -4.15 11.54
N LEU A 196 0.23 -4.12 10.38
CA LEU A 196 -0.10 -5.28 9.57
C LEU A 196 1.12 -6.18 9.35
N THR A 197 0.92 -7.49 9.49
CA THR A 197 1.90 -8.57 9.39
C THR A 197 2.99 -8.57 10.48
N LYS A 198 3.02 -7.56 11.37
CA LYS A 198 4.00 -7.43 12.45
C LYS A 198 3.48 -8.04 13.75
N ARG A 199 4.37 -8.16 14.76
CA ARG A 199 4.05 -8.75 16.08
C ARG A 199 2.85 -8.13 16.78
N PHE A 200 2.59 -6.85 16.53
CA PHE A 200 1.52 -6.09 17.18
C PHE A 200 0.40 -5.72 16.20
N GLU A 201 0.16 -6.58 15.21
CA GLU A 201 -0.96 -6.44 14.30
C GLU A 201 -2.27 -6.41 15.07
N GLU A 202 -3.11 -5.42 14.78
CA GLU A 202 -4.45 -5.33 15.34
C GLU A 202 -5.42 -4.66 14.36
N TYR A 203 -6.70 -5.04 14.51
CA TYR A 203 -7.82 -4.41 13.80
C TYR A 203 -8.81 -3.86 14.82
N LEU A 204 -8.91 -2.55 14.93
CA LEU A 204 -9.91 -1.85 15.74
C LEU A 204 -11.09 -1.47 14.86
N ARG A 205 -12.31 -1.76 15.31
CA ARG A 205 -13.55 -1.54 14.56
C ARG A 205 -14.53 -0.76 15.40
N GLY A 206 -15.23 0.22 14.80
CA GLY A 206 -16.22 1.05 15.45
C GLY A 206 -16.49 2.32 14.66
N THR A 207 -17.27 3.23 15.20
CA THR A 207 -17.37 4.59 14.67
C THR A 207 -16.10 5.38 14.98
N ALA A 208 -15.84 6.47 14.26
CA ALA A 208 -14.68 7.32 14.52
C ALA A 208 -14.65 7.82 15.98
N ALA A 209 -15.80 8.20 16.56
CA ALA A 209 -15.93 8.59 17.97
C ALA A 209 -15.50 7.47 18.92
N GLN A 210 -16.01 6.24 18.71
CA GLN A 210 -15.63 5.08 19.53
C GLN A 210 -14.14 4.78 19.48
N LEU A 211 -13.56 4.85 18.27
CA LEU A 211 -12.13 4.61 18.08
C LEU A 211 -11.28 5.70 18.75
N LEU A 212 -11.70 6.97 18.72
CA LEU A 212 -11.03 8.04 19.46
C LEU A 212 -10.97 7.74 20.95
N GLU A 213 -12.06 7.27 21.56
CA GLU A 213 -12.06 6.90 22.98
C GLU A 213 -11.07 5.74 23.26
N VAL A 214 -11.06 4.73 22.42
CA VAL A 214 -10.11 3.60 22.55
C VAL A 214 -8.66 4.08 22.46
N LEU A 215 -8.36 5.03 21.58
CA LEU A 215 -6.99 5.52 21.37
C LEU A 215 -6.49 6.41 22.50
N LYS A 216 -7.35 7.14 23.23
CA LYS A 216 -6.95 8.00 24.37
C LYS A 216 -6.15 7.30 25.46
N SER A 217 -6.38 6.00 25.65
CA SER A 217 -5.71 5.19 26.67
C SER A 217 -4.47 4.46 26.17
N ARG A 218 -4.05 4.67 24.91
CA ARG A 218 -3.00 3.88 24.24
C ARG A 218 -1.85 4.73 23.76
N SER A 219 -0.65 4.15 23.77
CA SER A 219 0.49 4.71 23.05
C SER A 219 0.34 4.40 21.55
N LEU A 220 0.17 5.44 20.74
CA LEU A 220 0.07 5.30 19.29
C LEU A 220 1.45 5.20 18.67
N LYS A 221 1.80 4.00 18.23
CA LYS A 221 3.03 3.72 17.47
C LYS A 221 2.66 2.84 16.27
N GLY A 222 3.50 2.88 15.25
CA GLY A 222 3.35 2.03 14.07
C GLY A 222 2.60 2.71 12.93
N GLU A 223 2.21 1.93 11.95
CA GLU A 223 1.60 2.38 10.69
C GLU A 223 0.14 1.95 10.65
N PHE A 224 -0.70 2.80 10.08
CA PHE A 224 -2.14 2.58 10.02
C PHE A 224 -2.65 2.53 8.59
N VAL A 225 -3.54 1.58 8.33
CA VAL A 225 -4.49 1.66 7.23
C VAL A 225 -5.85 1.96 7.85
N VAL A 226 -6.47 3.05 7.40
CA VAL A 226 -7.78 3.51 7.87
C VAL A 226 -8.79 3.22 6.79
N LEU A 227 -9.82 2.44 7.11
CA LEU A 227 -10.91 2.13 6.20
C LEU A 227 -12.20 2.75 6.74
N VAL A 228 -12.99 3.34 5.84
CA VAL A 228 -14.27 3.97 6.17
C VAL A 228 -15.35 3.34 5.30
N ALA A 229 -16.38 2.80 5.93
CA ALA A 229 -17.52 2.20 5.24
C ALA A 229 -18.29 3.26 4.43
N ARG A 230 -19.02 2.83 3.41
CA ARG A 230 -20.05 3.66 2.76
C ARG A 230 -21.16 4.01 3.76
N GLU A 231 -22.02 4.96 3.41
CA GLU A 231 -23.05 5.48 4.30
C GLU A 231 -24.08 4.42 4.73
N GLU A 232 -24.49 3.58 3.81
CA GLU A 232 -25.47 2.52 4.06
C GLU A 232 -24.97 1.39 4.97
N ASP A 233 -23.66 1.23 5.14
CA ASP A 233 -23.06 0.22 6.02
C ASP A 233 -22.70 0.79 7.41
N GLY A 234 -23.19 1.99 7.74
CA GLY A 234 -23.13 2.56 9.09
C GLY A 234 -24.05 1.82 10.07
N VAL A 235 -23.96 2.20 11.37
CA VAL A 235 -24.76 1.56 12.43
C VAL A 235 -26.26 1.57 12.09
N ALA A 236 -26.80 2.66 11.57
CA ALA A 236 -28.19 2.78 11.15
C ALA A 236 -28.53 1.89 9.94
N GLY A 237 -27.59 1.70 9.00
CA GLY A 237 -27.77 0.81 7.86
C GLY A 237 -27.72 -0.67 8.22
N ALA A 238 -26.94 -1.04 9.24
CA ALA A 238 -26.89 -2.41 9.75
C ALA A 238 -28.20 -2.78 10.48
N GLU A 239 -28.75 -1.87 11.27
CA GLU A 239 -30.06 -2.05 11.93
C GLU A 239 -31.18 -2.21 10.90
N LYS A 240 -31.22 -1.37 9.87
CA LYS A 240 -32.23 -1.46 8.80
C LYS A 240 -32.17 -2.78 8.04
N ARG A 241 -30.98 -3.33 7.76
CA ARG A 241 -30.85 -4.66 7.13
C ARG A 241 -31.27 -5.80 8.03
N LEU A 242 -31.01 -5.69 9.34
CA LEU A 242 -31.49 -6.70 10.28
C LEU A 242 -33.01 -6.71 10.37
N ASP A 243 -33.66 -5.54 10.33
CA ASP A 243 -35.11 -5.40 10.31
C ASP A 243 -35.72 -5.95 9.00
N GLU A 244 -35.06 -5.70 7.85
CA GLU A 244 -35.46 -6.25 6.54
C GLU A 244 -35.31 -7.78 6.49
N LEU A 245 -34.27 -8.36 7.09
CA LEU A 245 -34.08 -9.81 7.19
C LEU A 245 -35.02 -10.47 8.21
N ALA A 246 -35.40 -9.76 9.29
CA ALA A 246 -36.34 -10.25 10.29
C ALA A 246 -37.80 -10.15 9.83
N GLY A 247 -38.10 -9.37 8.78
CA GLY A 247 -39.41 -9.21 8.17
C GLY A 247 -39.74 -10.19 7.04
N ILE A 248 -38.81 -11.14 6.74
CA ILE A 248 -39.01 -12.29 5.84
C ILE A 248 -39.28 -13.53 6.70
#